data_9bf72310d0fe06cfd9ff94fa30ca1bb9
#
_entry.id   9bf72310d0fe06cfd9ff94fa30ca1bb9
#
_cell.length_a   1.000
_cell.length_b   1.000
_cell.length_c   1.000
_cell.angle_alpha   90.00
_cell.angle_beta   90.00
_cell.angle_gamma   90.00
#
_symmetry.space_group_name_H-M   'P 1'
#
loop_
_entity.id
_entity.type
_entity.pdbx_description
1 polymer ?
#
loop_
_entity_poly.entity_id
_entity_poly.type
_entity_poly.pdbx_seq_one_letter_code
_entity_poly.pdbx_strand_id
1 'polypeptide(L)'
;MKTFLITLAALSLTLMSCNSQKQKTVTLGPNPFITHMYTADPSAHVWEDGRLYVYASHDIDPPRGCDLMDRYHVFSTDDMVNWTDHGEILNSSQVPWGRKDGGFMWAPD
;
A
#
# COMPACT_ATOMS: atom_id res chain seq x y z
N MET A 1 -52.12 41.20 3.21
CA MET A 1 -51.78 39.87 2.69
C MET A 1 -50.26 39.78 2.59
N LYS A 2 -49.59 39.01 3.47
CA LYS A 2 -48.16 38.84 3.47
C LYS A 2 -47.87 37.40 3.03
N THR A 3 -47.31 37.26 1.85
CA THR A 3 -46.92 35.98 1.26
C THR A 3 -45.61 35.50 1.88
N PHE A 4 -45.62 34.36 2.57
CA PHE A 4 -44.42 33.68 3.08
C PHE A 4 -43.82 32.84 1.97
N LEU A 5 -42.60 33.17 1.52
CA LEU A 5 -41.82 32.31 0.67
C LEU A 5 -41.09 31.30 1.57
N ILE A 6 -41.43 30.02 1.41
CA ILE A 6 -40.72 28.91 2.02
C ILE A 6 -39.63 28.49 1.05
N THR A 7 -38.38 28.80 1.36
CA THR A 7 -37.20 28.30 0.63
C THR A 7 -36.88 26.89 1.11
N LEU A 8 -37.10 25.92 0.25
CA LEU A 8 -36.74 24.48 0.46
C LEU A 8 -35.25 24.32 0.21
N ALA A 9 -34.45 24.20 1.27
CA ALA A 9 -33.04 23.86 1.17
C ALA A 9 -32.90 22.38 0.90
N ALA A 10 -32.55 22.01 -0.32
CA ALA A 10 -32.21 20.64 -0.69
C ALA A 10 -30.83 20.28 -0.10
N LEU A 11 -30.82 19.44 0.93
CA LEU A 11 -29.62 18.86 1.52
C LEU A 11 -29.14 17.71 0.62
N SER A 12 -28.16 18.00 -0.24
CA SER A 12 -27.52 16.98 -1.06
C SER A 12 -26.60 16.11 -0.20
N LEU A 13 -27.05 14.90 0.15
CA LEU A 13 -26.19 13.87 0.71
C LEU A 13 -25.25 13.36 -0.40
N THR A 14 -24.01 13.80 -0.38
CA THR A 14 -22.94 13.20 -1.16
C THR A 14 -22.58 11.86 -0.51
N LEU A 15 -23.05 10.77 -1.10
CA LEU A 15 -22.60 9.42 -0.76
C LEU A 15 -21.13 9.31 -1.16
N MET A 16 -20.23 9.41 -0.18
CA MET A 16 -18.84 9.00 -0.36
C MET A 16 -18.83 7.48 -0.58
N SER A 17 -18.74 7.07 -1.84
CA SER A 17 -18.49 5.70 -2.21
C SER A 17 -17.06 5.36 -1.78
N CYS A 18 -16.90 4.69 -0.64
CA CYS A 18 -15.66 4.03 -0.29
C CYS A 18 -15.41 2.95 -1.34
N ASN A 19 -14.54 3.25 -2.28
CA ASN A 19 -14.06 2.29 -3.26
C ASN A 19 -13.10 1.33 -2.52
N SER A 20 -13.68 0.30 -1.89
CA SER A 20 -12.91 -0.77 -1.29
C SER A 20 -12.23 -1.53 -2.43
N GLN A 21 -10.98 -1.21 -2.68
CA GLN A 21 -10.14 -2.02 -3.54
C GLN A 21 -10.09 -3.44 -2.95
N LYS A 22 -10.67 -4.41 -3.65
CA LYS A 22 -10.56 -5.82 -3.26
C LYS A 22 -9.09 -6.19 -3.25
N GLN A 23 -8.53 -6.41 -2.08
CA GLN A 23 -7.20 -7.00 -1.92
C GLN A 23 -7.15 -8.30 -2.72
N LYS A 24 -6.18 -8.40 -3.60
CA LYS A 24 -5.96 -9.59 -4.41
C LYS A 24 -5.23 -10.61 -3.53
N THR A 25 -5.97 -11.55 -2.95
CA THR A 25 -5.35 -12.70 -2.31
C THR A 25 -4.72 -13.58 -3.38
N VAL A 26 -3.42 -13.66 -3.40
CA VAL A 26 -2.67 -14.57 -4.27
C VAL A 26 -2.21 -15.72 -3.40
N THR A 27 -2.72 -16.91 -3.65
CA THR A 27 -2.19 -18.13 -3.02
C THR A 27 -0.86 -18.42 -3.69
N LEU A 28 0.23 -18.17 -2.99
CA LEU A 28 1.56 -18.47 -3.44
C LEU A 28 1.96 -19.85 -2.91
N GLY A 29 2.47 -20.66 -3.79
CA GLY A 29 3.09 -21.94 -3.40
C GLY A 29 4.33 -21.72 -2.52
N PRO A 30 4.99 -22.81 -2.09
CA PRO A 30 6.17 -22.70 -1.23
C PRO A 30 7.28 -21.92 -1.93
N ASN A 31 7.89 -21.01 -1.22
CA ASN A 31 9.01 -20.14 -1.56
C ASN A 31 9.59 -20.20 -3.00
N PRO A 32 9.80 -19.06 -3.65
CA PRO A 32 9.57 -17.71 -3.13
C PRO A 32 8.10 -17.31 -3.20
N PHE A 33 7.58 -16.59 -2.19
CA PHE A 33 6.19 -16.11 -2.20
C PHE A 33 6.01 -14.83 -3.03
N ILE A 34 7.07 -14.07 -3.29
CA ILE A 34 7.08 -12.93 -4.19
C ILE A 34 7.77 -13.35 -5.49
N THR A 35 7.02 -13.37 -6.61
CA THR A 35 7.52 -13.82 -7.92
C THR A 35 7.32 -12.80 -9.04
N HIS A 36 6.65 -11.70 -8.74
CA HIS A 36 6.21 -10.71 -9.74
C HIS A 36 6.95 -9.38 -9.65
N MET A 37 7.85 -9.25 -8.68
CA MET A 37 8.71 -8.07 -8.51
C MET A 37 10.01 -8.44 -7.80
N TYR A 38 11.01 -7.59 -7.93
CA TYR A 38 12.23 -7.67 -7.12
C TYR A 38 12.03 -6.90 -5.82
N THR A 39 12.47 -7.51 -4.71
CA THR A 39 12.38 -6.92 -3.37
C THR A 39 13.66 -7.21 -2.60
N ALA A 40 14.01 -6.30 -1.69
CA ALA A 40 15.18 -6.44 -0.83
C ALA A 40 14.88 -6.02 0.62
N ASP A 41 15.79 -6.38 1.52
CA ASP A 41 15.88 -5.92 2.90
C ASP A 41 14.54 -5.95 3.66
N PRO A 42 13.83 -7.09 3.69
CA PRO A 42 12.51 -7.15 4.28
C PRO A 42 12.57 -7.03 5.80
N SER A 43 11.61 -6.29 6.37
CA SER A 43 11.28 -6.33 7.79
C SER A 43 9.99 -7.14 8.00
N ALA A 44 9.92 -7.90 9.08
CA ALA A 44 8.78 -8.78 9.35
C ALA A 44 8.29 -8.63 10.78
N HIS A 45 6.99 -8.31 10.93
CA HIS A 45 6.36 -8.07 12.22
C HIS A 45 5.04 -8.82 12.36
N VAL A 46 4.76 -9.33 13.55
CA VAL A 46 3.42 -9.82 13.91
C VAL A 46 2.74 -8.72 14.72
N TRP A 47 1.61 -8.24 14.20
CA TRP A 47 0.84 -7.19 14.85
C TRP A 47 -0.24 -7.75 15.80
N GLU A 48 -0.99 -6.86 16.43
CA GLU A 48 -2.02 -7.21 17.42
C GLU A 48 -3.14 -8.10 16.87
N ASP A 49 -3.36 -8.07 15.57
CA ASP A 49 -4.31 -8.94 14.86
C ASP A 49 -3.81 -10.39 14.69
N GLY A 50 -2.57 -10.67 15.11
CA GLY A 50 -1.92 -11.97 15.01
C GLY A 50 -1.38 -12.32 13.63
N ARG A 51 -1.51 -11.44 12.63
CA ARG A 51 -0.97 -11.66 11.28
C ARG A 51 0.50 -11.29 11.20
N LEU A 52 1.25 -12.07 10.45
CA LEU A 52 2.60 -11.72 10.04
C LEU A 52 2.53 -10.77 8.83
N TYR A 53 3.17 -9.63 8.96
CA TYR A 53 3.37 -8.67 7.88
C TYR A 53 4.83 -8.60 7.47
N VAL A 54 5.07 -8.58 6.17
CA VAL A 54 6.41 -8.44 5.59
C VAL A 54 6.43 -7.16 4.77
N TYR A 55 7.26 -6.24 5.20
CA TYR A 55 7.53 -4.98 4.52
C TYR A 55 8.80 -5.15 3.69
N ALA A 56 8.77 -4.72 2.45
CA ALA A 56 9.90 -4.87 1.55
C ALA A 56 10.11 -3.61 0.73
N SER A 57 11.37 -3.26 0.49
CA SER A 57 11.71 -2.27 -0.52
C SER A 57 11.51 -2.87 -1.92
N HIS A 58 11.13 -2.03 -2.86
CA HIS A 58 10.94 -2.43 -4.25
C HIS A 58 12.22 -2.16 -5.04
N ASP A 59 12.94 -3.21 -5.40
CA ASP A 59 14.06 -3.12 -6.33
C ASP A 59 13.55 -2.92 -7.75
N ILE A 60 14.18 -2.01 -8.46
CA ILE A 60 13.91 -1.78 -9.87
C ILE A 60 14.87 -2.64 -10.69
N ASP A 61 14.36 -3.16 -11.82
CA ASP A 61 15.13 -3.97 -12.75
C ASP A 61 16.50 -3.35 -13.11
N PRO A 62 17.55 -4.15 -13.25
CA PRO A 62 18.84 -3.66 -13.76
C PRO A 62 18.68 -2.73 -14.97
N PRO A 63 19.59 -1.74 -15.14
CA PRO A 63 20.91 -1.69 -14.50
C PRO A 63 21.00 -0.86 -13.21
N ARG A 64 19.93 -0.29 -12.69
CA ARG A 64 20.00 0.71 -11.62
C ARG A 64 19.58 0.21 -10.23
N GLY A 65 18.93 -0.93 -10.13
CA GLY A 65 18.64 -1.63 -8.88
C GLY A 65 18.38 -0.75 -7.66
N CYS A 66 19.26 -0.81 -6.67
CA CYS A 66 19.07 -0.24 -5.34
C CYS A 66 19.01 1.30 -5.26
N ASP A 67 19.56 2.03 -6.21
CA ASP A 67 19.50 3.51 -6.18
C ASP A 67 18.16 4.07 -6.65
N LEU A 68 17.31 3.23 -7.22
CA LEU A 68 15.96 3.59 -7.66
C LEU A 68 14.84 2.97 -6.81
N MET A 69 15.16 2.37 -5.66
CA MET A 69 14.16 1.87 -4.72
C MET A 69 13.26 3.03 -4.29
N ASP A 70 12.07 3.12 -4.88
CA ASP A 70 11.23 4.30 -4.81
C ASP A 70 9.98 4.11 -3.95
N ARG A 71 9.72 2.85 -3.49
CA ARG A 71 8.50 2.50 -2.77
C ARG A 71 8.69 1.35 -1.80
N TYR A 72 7.77 1.25 -0.85
CA TYR A 72 7.61 0.09 0.00
C TYR A 72 6.36 -0.69 -0.37
N HIS A 73 6.48 -2.01 -0.33
CA HIS A 73 5.43 -2.96 -0.58
C HIS A 73 5.17 -3.81 0.66
N VAL A 74 3.92 -4.21 0.89
CA VAL A 74 3.57 -5.02 2.06
C VAL A 74 2.81 -6.27 1.66
N PHE A 75 3.21 -7.36 2.28
CA PHE A 75 2.56 -8.66 2.19
C PHE A 75 2.15 -9.12 3.58
N SER A 76 1.09 -9.91 3.71
CA SER A 76 0.73 -10.50 5.00
C SER A 76 0.21 -11.92 4.87
N THR A 77 0.31 -12.66 5.98
CA THR A 77 -0.17 -14.04 6.06
C THR A 77 -0.58 -14.40 7.48
N ASP A 78 -1.50 -15.37 7.61
CA ASP A 78 -1.87 -16.00 8.86
C ASP A 78 -1.19 -17.37 9.04
N ASP A 79 -0.74 -17.99 7.96
CA ASP A 79 -0.30 -19.39 7.93
C ASP A 79 1.04 -19.60 7.22
N MET A 80 1.69 -18.54 6.74
CA MET A 80 2.93 -18.54 5.96
C MET A 80 2.84 -19.33 4.63
N VAL A 81 1.64 -19.71 4.22
CA VAL A 81 1.35 -20.42 2.98
C VAL A 81 0.54 -19.56 2.05
N ASN A 82 -0.54 -18.97 2.58
CA ASN A 82 -1.43 -18.09 1.84
C ASN A 82 -1.06 -16.63 2.14
N TRP A 83 -0.70 -15.89 1.11
CA TRP A 83 -0.25 -14.51 1.26
C TRP A 83 -1.23 -13.52 0.63
N THR A 84 -1.43 -12.41 1.31
CA THR A 84 -2.15 -11.25 0.79
C THR A 84 -1.13 -10.20 0.35
N ASP A 85 -1.19 -9.79 -0.90
CA ASP A 85 -0.44 -8.64 -1.41
C ASP A 85 -1.26 -7.37 -1.20
N HIS A 86 -0.76 -6.46 -0.37
CA HIS A 86 -1.40 -5.17 -0.08
C HIS A 86 -1.01 -4.07 -1.05
N GLY A 87 -0.05 -4.34 -1.92
CA GLY A 87 0.45 -3.37 -2.86
C GLY A 87 1.44 -2.35 -2.25
N GLU A 88 1.65 -1.28 -2.99
CA GLU A 88 2.45 -0.14 -2.55
C GLU A 88 1.77 0.57 -1.37
N ILE A 89 2.54 0.82 -0.31
CA ILE A 89 2.04 1.53 0.89
C ILE A 89 2.66 2.91 1.07
N LEU A 90 3.85 3.13 0.52
CA LEU A 90 4.55 4.41 0.59
C LEU A 90 5.45 4.55 -0.64
N ASN A 91 5.40 5.73 -1.24
CA ASN A 91 6.29 6.12 -2.34
C ASN A 91 7.17 7.30 -1.91
N SER A 92 8.40 7.35 -2.40
CA SER A 92 9.36 8.41 -2.09
C SER A 92 8.83 9.82 -2.41
N SER A 93 7.97 9.96 -3.41
CA SER A 93 7.33 11.23 -3.76
C SER A 93 6.34 11.74 -2.71
N GLN A 94 5.89 10.88 -1.81
CA GLN A 94 4.97 11.22 -0.71
C GLN A 94 5.71 11.72 0.54
N VAL A 95 7.05 11.69 0.53
CA VAL A 95 7.89 12.07 1.67
C VAL A 95 8.36 13.54 1.49
N PRO A 96 7.77 14.52 2.19
CA PRO A 96 8.03 15.95 1.95
C PRO A 96 9.49 16.36 2.18
N TRP A 97 10.19 15.68 3.07
CA TRP A 97 11.61 15.92 3.40
C TRP A 97 12.56 14.94 2.68
N GLY A 98 12.02 14.05 1.85
CA GLY A 98 12.80 13.11 1.06
C GLY A 98 13.56 13.80 -0.08
N ARG A 99 14.26 13.00 -0.86
CA ARG A 99 14.94 13.51 -2.06
C ARG A 99 13.92 13.94 -3.10
N LYS A 100 14.16 15.09 -3.75
CA LYS A 100 13.24 15.64 -4.76
C LYS A 100 13.12 14.76 -6.00
N ASP A 101 14.18 14.05 -6.33
CA ASP A 101 14.28 13.12 -7.45
C ASP A 101 13.86 11.69 -7.07
N GLY A 102 13.42 11.49 -5.83
CA GLY A 102 12.95 10.20 -5.32
C GLY A 102 14.06 9.17 -5.11
N GLY A 103 13.67 7.92 -4.99
CA GLY A 103 14.56 6.78 -4.80
C GLY A 103 15.11 6.63 -3.38
N PHE A 104 16.00 5.66 -3.20
CA PHE A 104 16.74 5.39 -1.95
C PHE A 104 15.85 5.05 -0.74
N MET A 105 14.69 4.45 -0.97
CA MET A 105 13.85 3.90 0.10
C MET A 105 14.33 2.49 0.44
N TRP A 106 15.38 2.42 1.26
CA TRP A 106 15.98 1.15 1.69
C TRP A 106 15.39 0.64 3.00
N ALA A 107 15.45 -0.67 3.18
CA ALA A 107 15.27 -1.36 4.45
C ALA A 107 14.12 -0.77 5.31
N PRO A 108 12.85 -1.02 4.95
CA PRO A 108 11.72 -0.59 5.77
C PRO A 108 11.76 -1.29 7.14
N ASP A 109 11.50 -0.52 8.21
CA ASP A 109 11.31 -1.04 9.56
C ASP A 109 10.39 -0.13 10.37
#